data_115759992c7702ccbd8ea6401ae7ce23
#
_entry.id   115759992c7702ccbd8ea6401ae7ce23
#
_cell.length_a   1.000
_cell.length_b   1.000
_cell.length_c   1.000
_cell.angle_alpha   90.00
_cell.angle_beta   90.00
_cell.angle_gamma   90.00
#
_symmetry.space_group_name_H-M   'P 1'
#
loop_
_entity.id
_entity.type
_entity.pdbx_description
1 polymer ?
#
loop_
_entity_poly.entity_id
_entity_poly.type
_entity_poly.pdbx_seq_one_letter_code
_entity_poly.pdbx_strand_id
1 'polypeptide(L)'
;MKLNNLVFDFDKFAFEMANLKEKKHFDYLVTIVGEDFGGEEGLGCIYILENTKTNERTSVKMLAKRVGENDFVIPTVTGIWKVADLLEREVFDFVGIKFLGHPDM
;
A
#
# COMPACT_ATOMS: atom_id res chain seq x y z
N MET A 1 14.54 15.16 0.26
CA MET A 1 14.35 14.55 -1.07
C MET A 1 12.87 14.26 -1.30
N LYS A 2 12.37 14.77 -2.39
CA LYS A 2 10.96 14.60 -2.72
C LYS A 2 10.78 13.32 -3.53
N LEU A 3 10.03 12.37 -2.99
CA LEU A 3 9.71 11.14 -3.69
C LEU A 3 8.56 11.38 -4.66
N ASN A 4 8.74 10.92 -5.90
CA ASN A 4 7.65 10.89 -6.88
C ASN A 4 6.91 9.58 -6.73
N ASN A 5 5.75 9.62 -6.08
CA ASN A 5 4.96 8.43 -5.85
C ASN A 5 4.15 8.07 -7.10
N LEU A 6 4.10 6.78 -7.43
CA LEU A 6 3.09 6.27 -8.33
C LEU A 6 1.74 6.33 -7.61
N VAL A 7 0.68 6.65 -8.35
CA VAL A 7 -0.66 6.73 -7.78
C VAL A 7 -1.60 5.89 -8.65
N PHE A 8 -2.36 4.99 -8.02
CA PHE A 8 -3.28 4.10 -8.73
C PHE A 8 -4.70 4.30 -8.24
N ASP A 9 -5.67 4.04 -9.12
CA ASP A 9 -7.07 4.00 -8.73
C ASP A 9 -7.35 2.82 -7.81
N PHE A 10 -8.29 2.98 -6.91
CA PHE A 10 -8.66 1.95 -5.94
C PHE A 10 -8.96 0.61 -6.63
N ASP A 11 -9.77 0.64 -7.69
CA ASP A 11 -10.20 -0.59 -8.38
C ASP A 11 -9.07 -1.29 -9.14
N LYS A 12 -7.99 -0.59 -9.44
CA LYS A 12 -6.85 -1.13 -10.19
C LYS A 12 -5.65 -1.41 -9.30
N PHE A 13 -5.73 -1.05 -8.03
CA PHE A 13 -4.59 -1.08 -7.13
C PHE A 13 -3.92 -2.45 -7.05
N ALA A 14 -4.71 -3.49 -6.75
CA ALA A 14 -4.15 -4.84 -6.61
C ALA A 14 -3.50 -5.32 -7.91
N PHE A 15 -4.15 -5.05 -9.06
CA PHE A 15 -3.61 -5.43 -10.37
C PHE A 15 -2.30 -4.69 -10.67
N GLU A 16 -2.28 -3.38 -10.42
CA GLU A 16 -1.09 -2.58 -10.70
C GLU A 16 0.07 -2.95 -9.77
N MET A 17 -0.22 -3.27 -8.50
CA MET A 17 0.81 -3.72 -7.57
C MET A 17 1.39 -5.07 -7.98
N ALA A 18 0.52 -5.99 -8.44
CA ALA A 18 0.98 -7.28 -8.97
C ALA A 18 1.88 -7.09 -10.19
N ASN A 19 1.54 -6.15 -11.07
CA ASN A 19 2.36 -5.80 -12.24
C ASN A 19 3.73 -5.29 -11.83
N LEU A 20 3.81 -4.45 -10.80
CA LEU A 20 5.11 -3.96 -10.33
C LEU A 20 6.02 -5.12 -9.91
N LYS A 21 5.45 -6.13 -9.27
CA LYS A 21 6.24 -7.31 -8.89
C LYS A 21 6.61 -8.17 -10.09
N GLU A 22 5.63 -8.53 -10.92
CA GLU A 22 5.83 -9.52 -11.98
C GLU A 22 6.50 -8.97 -13.22
N LYS A 23 6.12 -7.75 -13.64
CA LYS A 23 6.63 -7.13 -14.88
C LYS A 23 7.83 -6.24 -14.65
N LYS A 24 7.87 -5.53 -13.52
CA LYS A 24 8.94 -4.59 -13.20
C LYS A 24 9.94 -5.15 -12.18
N HIS A 25 9.69 -6.35 -11.67
CA HIS A 25 10.60 -7.09 -10.79
C HIS A 25 10.85 -6.41 -9.44
N PHE A 26 9.86 -5.68 -8.92
CA PHE A 26 9.92 -5.17 -7.55
C PHE A 26 9.51 -6.30 -6.60
N ASP A 27 10.47 -7.16 -6.32
CA ASP A 27 10.26 -8.41 -5.59
C ASP A 27 10.18 -8.22 -4.07
N TYR A 28 10.53 -7.04 -3.56
CA TYR A 28 10.58 -6.80 -2.13
C TYR A 28 9.74 -5.59 -1.73
N LEU A 29 8.81 -5.81 -0.82
CA LEU A 29 8.05 -4.75 -0.17
C LEU A 29 8.83 -4.33 1.08
N VAL A 30 9.47 -3.17 1.01
CA VAL A 30 10.34 -2.69 2.09
C VAL A 30 9.53 -2.28 3.30
N THR A 31 8.48 -1.49 3.09
CA THR A 31 7.61 -1.03 4.18
C THR A 31 6.31 -0.46 3.63
N ILE A 32 5.34 -0.33 4.52
CA ILE A 32 4.10 0.39 4.27
C ILE A 32 3.99 1.44 5.38
N VAL A 33 3.86 2.70 5.00
CA VAL A 33 3.71 3.79 5.97
C VAL A 33 2.29 4.34 5.86
N GLY A 34 1.53 4.25 6.96
CA GLY A 34 0.21 4.86 7.03
C GLY A 34 0.34 6.33 7.37
N GLU A 35 -0.44 7.17 6.71
CA GLU A 35 -0.41 8.60 6.91
C GLU A 35 -1.78 9.24 6.79
N ASP A 36 -1.92 10.37 7.48
CA ASP A 36 -3.03 11.30 7.23
C ASP A 36 -2.47 12.43 6.39
N PHE A 37 -2.85 12.46 5.12
CA PHE A 37 -2.38 13.49 4.20
C PHE A 37 -3.16 14.80 4.34
N GLY A 38 -4.20 14.82 5.17
CA GLY A 38 -5.00 16.00 5.42
C GLY A 38 -5.90 16.40 4.24
N GLY A 39 -6.70 17.46 4.47
CA GLY A 39 -7.53 18.03 3.42
C GLY A 39 -8.45 17.02 2.76
N GLU A 40 -8.52 17.07 1.43
CA GLU A 40 -9.38 16.17 0.67
C GLU A 40 -8.81 14.76 0.51
N GLU A 41 -7.50 14.59 0.67
CA GLU A 41 -6.87 13.30 0.51
C GLU A 41 -7.16 12.34 1.66
N GLY A 42 -7.10 12.83 2.90
CA GLY A 42 -7.38 12.02 4.07
C GLY A 42 -6.33 10.95 4.34
N LEU A 43 -6.77 9.79 4.79
CA LEU A 43 -5.88 8.69 5.16
C LEU A 43 -5.39 7.91 3.95
N GLY A 44 -4.19 7.40 4.04
CA GLY A 44 -3.64 6.56 2.99
C GLY A 44 -2.33 5.92 3.40
N CYS A 45 -1.67 5.30 2.44
CA CYS A 45 -0.39 4.62 2.67
C CYS A 45 0.62 4.98 1.59
N ILE A 46 1.88 4.95 1.98
CA ILE A 46 3.00 4.96 1.06
C ILE A 46 3.67 3.59 1.14
N TYR A 47 3.77 2.92 0.00
CA TYR A 47 4.44 1.63 -0.13
C TYR A 47 5.81 1.86 -0.72
N ILE A 48 6.85 1.31 -0.11
CA ILE A 48 8.20 1.37 -0.65
C ILE A 48 8.56 0.00 -1.18
N LEU A 49 8.87 -0.08 -2.46
CA LEU A 49 9.20 -1.33 -3.15
C LEU A 49 10.64 -1.30 -3.65
N GLU A 50 11.28 -2.45 -3.68
CA GLU A 50 12.67 -2.56 -4.13
C GLU A 50 12.83 -3.74 -5.08
N ASN A 51 13.60 -3.51 -6.14
CA ASN A 51 14.15 -4.59 -6.97
C ASN A 51 15.48 -4.98 -6.34
N THR A 52 15.52 -6.17 -5.70
CA THR A 52 16.71 -6.57 -4.95
C THR A 52 17.92 -6.88 -5.82
N LYS A 53 17.71 -7.10 -7.12
CA LYS A 53 18.83 -7.33 -8.05
C LYS A 53 19.53 -6.06 -8.48
N THR A 54 18.78 -4.99 -8.66
CA THR A 54 19.31 -3.73 -9.17
C THR A 54 19.44 -2.65 -8.08
N ASN A 55 18.83 -2.89 -6.92
CA ASN A 55 18.67 -1.94 -5.82
C ASN A 55 17.83 -0.71 -6.20
N GLU A 56 17.11 -0.79 -7.29
CA GLU A 56 16.16 0.25 -7.67
C GLU A 56 14.97 0.24 -6.71
N ARG A 57 14.53 1.43 -6.30
CA ARG A 57 13.35 1.59 -5.45
C ARG A 57 12.31 2.44 -6.12
N THR A 58 11.06 2.15 -5.82
CA THR A 58 9.92 2.98 -6.21
C THR A 58 8.97 3.10 -5.03
N SER A 59 8.11 4.08 -5.09
CA SER A 59 7.08 4.26 -4.07
C SER A 59 5.71 4.38 -4.72
N VAL A 60 4.70 3.90 -4.00
CA VAL A 60 3.30 3.97 -4.42
C VAL A 60 2.52 4.64 -3.31
N LYS A 61 1.76 5.67 -3.66
CA LYS A 61 0.83 6.32 -2.74
C LYS A 61 -0.57 5.79 -3.04
N MET A 62 -1.24 5.29 -2.03
CA MET A 62 -2.60 4.80 -2.16
C MET A 62 -3.49 5.44 -1.12
N LEU A 63 -4.51 6.16 -1.56
CA LEU A 63 -5.47 6.76 -0.65
C LEU A 63 -6.50 5.72 -0.23
N ALA A 64 -6.86 5.73 1.05
CA ALA A 64 -7.89 4.85 1.56
C ALA A 64 -9.26 5.35 1.10
N LYS A 65 -10.13 4.41 0.76
CA LYS A 65 -11.50 4.71 0.40
C LYS A 65 -12.35 4.73 1.67
N ARG A 66 -13.12 5.78 1.85
CA ARG A 66 -14.04 5.86 2.98
C ARG A 66 -15.27 5.00 2.71
N VAL A 67 -15.57 4.10 3.65
CA VAL A 67 -16.74 3.22 3.58
C VAL A 67 -17.57 3.48 4.84
N GLY A 68 -18.83 3.88 4.65
CA GLY A 68 -19.66 4.25 5.79
C GLY A 68 -19.18 5.54 6.43
N GLU A 69 -19.40 5.68 7.75
CA GLU A 69 -19.08 6.92 8.46
C GLU A 69 -17.62 7.01 8.92
N ASN A 70 -17.05 5.88 9.32
CA ASN A 70 -15.76 5.89 10.02
C ASN A 70 -14.74 4.87 9.52
N ASP A 71 -15.06 4.11 8.47
CA ASP A 71 -14.16 3.08 7.98
C ASP A 71 -13.40 3.56 6.75
N PHE A 72 -12.08 3.32 6.76
CA PHE A 72 -11.19 3.60 5.65
C PHE A 72 -10.55 2.29 5.23
N VAL A 73 -10.59 1.98 3.94
CA VAL A 73 -10.14 0.68 3.45
C VAL A 73 -9.18 0.82 2.27
N ILE A 74 -8.25 -0.13 2.17
CA ILE A 74 -7.36 -0.31 1.03
C ILE A 74 -7.35 -1.81 0.73
N PRO A 75 -7.32 -2.23 -0.55
CA PRO A 75 -7.18 -3.65 -0.86
C PRO A 75 -5.86 -4.19 -0.34
N THR A 76 -5.87 -5.40 0.23
CA THR A 76 -4.65 -6.03 0.73
C THR A 76 -3.69 -6.38 -0.41
N VAL A 77 -2.40 -6.36 -0.12
CA VAL A 77 -1.36 -6.87 -1.02
C VAL A 77 -0.65 -8.10 -0.45
N THR A 78 -1.28 -8.76 0.53
CA THR A 78 -0.72 -9.99 1.13
C THR A 78 -0.59 -11.13 0.13
N GLY A 79 -1.43 -11.16 -0.90
CA GLY A 79 -1.32 -12.14 -1.98
C GLY A 79 -0.15 -11.89 -2.91
N ILE A 80 0.47 -10.72 -2.85
CA ILE A 80 1.61 -10.34 -3.69
C ILE A 80 2.92 -10.47 -2.90
N TRP A 81 2.96 -9.90 -1.69
CA TRP A 81 4.11 -9.97 -0.81
C TRP A 81 3.66 -10.45 0.57
N LYS A 82 4.19 -11.57 1.04
CA LYS A 82 3.78 -12.14 2.33
C LYS A 82 4.04 -11.22 3.51
N VAL A 83 5.11 -10.45 3.44
CA VAL A 83 5.46 -9.52 4.53
C VAL A 83 4.38 -8.46 4.73
N ALA A 84 3.52 -8.24 3.75
CA ALA A 84 2.42 -7.28 3.87
C ALA A 84 1.46 -7.63 5.00
N ASP A 85 1.32 -8.91 5.35
CA ASP A 85 0.48 -9.33 6.47
C ASP A 85 0.80 -8.52 7.72
N LEU A 86 2.05 -8.53 8.13
CA LEU A 86 2.49 -7.83 9.34
C LEU A 86 2.46 -6.31 9.15
N LEU A 87 2.92 -5.84 7.99
CA LEU A 87 2.99 -4.40 7.73
C LEU A 87 1.60 -3.75 7.68
N GLU A 88 0.62 -4.43 7.09
CA GLU A 88 -0.75 -3.92 7.04
C GLU A 88 -1.37 -3.88 8.42
N ARG A 89 -1.11 -4.88 9.26
CA ARG A 89 -1.60 -4.88 10.63
C ARG A 89 -1.03 -3.72 11.45
N GLU A 90 0.25 -3.41 11.24
CA GLU A 90 0.87 -2.26 11.90
C GLU A 90 0.21 -0.94 11.48
N VAL A 91 -0.11 -0.79 10.19
CA VAL A 91 -0.82 0.39 9.69
C VAL A 91 -2.22 0.48 10.31
N PHE A 92 -2.93 -0.65 10.38
CA PHE A 92 -4.25 -0.68 11.01
C PHE A 92 -4.17 -0.21 12.47
N ASP A 93 -3.20 -0.72 13.21
CA ASP A 93 -3.03 -0.35 14.62
C ASP A 93 -2.69 1.13 14.80
N PHE A 94 -1.98 1.71 13.84
CA PHE A 94 -1.50 3.09 13.94
C PHE A 94 -2.53 4.11 13.47
N VAL A 95 -3.15 3.92 12.30
CA VAL A 95 -4.05 4.91 11.70
C VAL A 95 -5.47 4.39 11.46
N GLY A 96 -5.74 3.11 11.69
CA GLY A 96 -7.08 2.55 11.59
C GLY A 96 -7.53 2.18 10.18
N ILE A 97 -6.64 2.14 9.19
CA ILE A 97 -6.99 1.69 7.85
C ILE A 97 -7.17 0.18 7.84
N LYS A 98 -8.31 -0.29 7.35
CA LYS A 98 -8.60 -1.73 7.20
C LYS A 98 -8.17 -2.18 5.81
N PHE A 99 -7.61 -3.39 5.73
CA PHE A 99 -7.15 -3.92 4.45
C PHE A 99 -8.08 -5.04 4.00
N LEU A 100 -8.79 -4.79 2.89
CA LEU A 100 -9.77 -5.74 2.34
C LEU A 100 -9.07 -6.99 1.86
N GLY A 101 -9.53 -8.15 2.35
CA GLY A 101 -8.95 -9.44 1.99
C GLY A 101 -7.75 -9.86 2.83
N HIS A 102 -7.39 -9.09 3.85
CA HIS A 102 -6.32 -9.46 4.77
C HIS A 102 -6.70 -10.75 5.50
N PRO A 103 -5.79 -11.74 5.58
CA PRO A 103 -6.15 -13.05 6.13
C PRO A 103 -6.39 -13.08 7.63
N ASP A 104 -5.89 -12.07 8.37
CA ASP A 104 -5.88 -12.15 9.83
C ASP A 104 -6.05 -10.77 10.48
N MET A 105 -7.05 -10.05 10.05
CA MET A 105 -7.30 -8.71 10.60
C MET A 105 -8.64 -8.63 11.33
#